data_f2c8a774662d182d53faed04703b53f0
#
_entry.id   f2c8a774662d182d53faed04703b53f0
#
_cell.length_a   1.000
_cell.length_b   1.000
_cell.length_c   1.000
_cell.angle_alpha   90.00
_cell.angle_beta   90.00
_cell.angle_gamma   90.00
#
_symmetry.space_group_name_H-M   'P 1'
#
loop_
_entity.id
_entity.type
_entity.pdbx_description
1 polymer ?
#
loop_
_entity_poly.entity_id
_entity_poly.type
_entity_poly.pdbx_seq_one_letter_code
_entity_poly.pdbx_strand_id
1 'polypeptide(L)'
;MMGRLSAQEALFYQLRLEDFIPPDHLLRRIDQVLCFDDLRPQLAALYSPVGRPSIDPELMIRMLLVGYLYGIRSETRLCEEVHLNLAYRWFCRLGFEGRVPDRSSFSKNRHGRFAQGDVLRSVFEMVLRCCMDAGLAGGAGALVDGSTVEADANRDKRAAPGDLQAAWRMADDVTRPVRAYLEQLDAEASEEREGPVHPAPKVISQTDPQAAWSTKDGPGRFSYETNYLVDDQNAIIVDVEATPARLSQEIVAAKAMLERSRDRVGFAPASLAADKSYGTAPFLAWLLERNVTPFVPVCGSRADHDFHASSGRTSHSGGPEPSARFRSRPARRATRFRACRRPSQERRPGLLRTPPDQAALPRVRTP
;
A
#
# COMPACT_ATOMS: atom_id res chain seq x y z
N MET A 1 47.25 13.12 -12.22
CA MET A 1 47.30 12.64 -13.62
C MET A 1 45.87 12.61 -14.15
N MET A 2 45.63 13.23 -15.31
CA MET A 2 44.32 13.09 -15.98
C MET A 2 44.21 11.71 -16.61
N GLY A 3 43.10 11.00 -16.35
CA GLY A 3 42.76 9.75 -17.02
C GLY A 3 42.46 9.98 -18.50
N ARG A 4 42.67 8.97 -19.32
CA ARG A 4 42.28 8.96 -20.73
C ARG A 4 41.18 7.93 -20.93
N LEU A 5 40.17 8.25 -21.73
CA LEU A 5 39.19 7.30 -22.18
C LEU A 5 39.80 6.40 -23.26
N SER A 6 39.66 5.09 -23.12
CA SER A 6 39.95 4.14 -24.20
C SER A 6 38.65 3.84 -24.95
N ALA A 7 38.70 3.93 -26.26
CA ALA A 7 37.56 3.50 -27.10
C ALA A 7 37.42 1.98 -27.07
N GLN A 8 36.25 1.48 -27.34
CA GLN A 8 35.96 0.06 -27.52
C GLN A 8 36.65 -0.41 -28.83
N GLU A 9 37.61 -1.31 -28.73
CA GLU A 9 38.36 -1.79 -29.89
C GLU A 9 38.03 -3.22 -30.30
N ALA A 10 37.37 -4.01 -29.41
CA ALA A 10 37.06 -5.40 -29.70
C ALA A 10 35.79 -5.52 -30.55
N LEU A 11 35.81 -6.37 -31.56
CA LEU A 11 34.68 -6.65 -32.45
C LEU A 11 33.65 -7.53 -31.78
N PHE A 12 34.05 -8.41 -30.86
CA PHE A 12 33.20 -9.33 -30.13
C PHE A 12 33.52 -9.27 -28.64
N TYR A 13 32.44 -9.25 -27.83
CA TYR A 13 32.52 -9.31 -26.37
C TYR A 13 31.66 -10.47 -25.86
N GLN A 14 32.22 -11.29 -25.00
CA GLN A 14 31.43 -12.25 -24.24
C GLN A 14 30.94 -11.55 -22.95
N LEU A 15 29.68 -11.09 -22.98
CA LEU A 15 29.09 -10.32 -21.90
C LEU A 15 28.06 -11.16 -21.15
N ARG A 16 28.18 -11.22 -19.83
CA ARG A 16 27.14 -11.75 -18.92
C ARG A 16 26.65 -10.61 -18.05
N LEU A 17 25.33 -10.41 -17.99
CA LEU A 17 24.72 -9.37 -17.14
C LEU A 17 25.17 -9.50 -15.68
N GLU A 18 25.36 -10.74 -15.24
CA GLU A 18 25.83 -11.07 -13.89
C GLU A 18 27.14 -10.35 -13.52
N ASP A 19 28.06 -10.22 -14.46
CA ASP A 19 29.40 -9.66 -14.23
C ASP A 19 29.39 -8.13 -14.04
N PHE A 20 28.30 -7.47 -14.48
CA PHE A 20 28.16 -6.01 -14.38
C PHE A 20 27.45 -5.55 -13.10
N ILE A 21 26.82 -6.47 -12.37
CA ILE A 21 26.08 -6.12 -11.16
C ILE A 21 26.98 -6.29 -9.94
N PRO A 22 27.22 -5.24 -9.14
CA PRO A 22 28.03 -5.34 -7.93
C PRO A 22 27.53 -6.45 -6.99
N PRO A 23 28.41 -7.19 -6.30
CA PRO A 23 28.01 -8.30 -5.43
C PRO A 23 27.16 -7.85 -4.24
N ASP A 24 27.32 -6.62 -3.78
CA ASP A 24 26.58 -5.99 -2.66
C ASP A 24 25.33 -5.24 -3.11
N HIS A 25 24.96 -5.30 -4.39
CA HIS A 25 23.80 -4.59 -4.93
C HIS A 25 22.49 -5.03 -4.26
N LEU A 26 21.62 -4.06 -3.90
CA LEU A 26 20.36 -4.31 -3.21
C LEU A 26 19.49 -5.40 -3.89
N LEU A 27 19.39 -5.36 -5.21
CA LEU A 27 18.57 -6.34 -5.95
C LEU A 27 19.11 -7.77 -5.85
N ARG A 28 20.42 -7.99 -5.64
CA ARG A 28 20.97 -9.33 -5.37
C ARG A 28 20.50 -9.87 -4.03
N ARG A 29 20.53 -9.03 -3.00
CA ARG A 29 20.07 -9.38 -1.66
C ARG A 29 18.58 -9.71 -1.65
N ILE A 30 17.78 -8.93 -2.39
CA ILE A 30 16.34 -9.17 -2.52
C ILE A 30 16.08 -10.46 -3.31
N ASP A 31 16.82 -10.68 -4.40
CA ASP A 31 16.65 -11.87 -5.25
C ASP A 31 16.91 -13.18 -4.50
N GLN A 32 17.78 -13.17 -3.49
CA GLN A 32 18.07 -14.35 -2.64
C GLN A 32 16.90 -14.76 -1.73
N VAL A 33 16.00 -13.83 -1.37
CA VAL A 33 14.84 -14.07 -0.50
C VAL A 33 13.56 -14.31 -1.28
N LEU A 34 13.50 -13.91 -2.56
CA LEU A 34 12.31 -14.07 -3.38
C LEU A 34 12.21 -15.48 -3.97
N CYS A 35 11.15 -16.19 -3.61
CA CYS A 35 10.79 -17.49 -4.19
C CYS A 35 9.40 -17.38 -4.85
N PHE A 36 9.32 -17.61 -6.15
CA PHE A 36 8.08 -17.50 -6.93
C PHE A 36 7.53 -18.87 -7.37
N ASP A 37 8.05 -19.98 -6.85
CA ASP A 37 7.68 -21.32 -7.26
C ASP A 37 6.18 -21.59 -7.03
N ASP A 38 5.66 -21.18 -5.87
CA ASP A 38 4.25 -21.36 -5.51
C ASP A 38 3.31 -20.37 -6.23
N LEU A 39 3.86 -19.28 -6.76
CA LEU A 39 3.07 -18.22 -7.39
C LEU A 39 2.55 -18.61 -8.77
N ARG A 40 3.35 -19.34 -9.57
CA ARG A 40 2.94 -19.78 -10.90
C ARG A 40 1.70 -20.69 -10.90
N PRO A 41 1.58 -21.72 -10.03
CA PRO A 41 0.36 -22.49 -9.91
C PRO A 41 -0.87 -21.65 -9.57
N GLN A 42 -0.74 -20.71 -8.62
CA GLN A 42 -1.84 -19.83 -8.21
C GLN A 42 -2.32 -18.92 -9.35
N LEU A 43 -1.40 -18.46 -10.19
CA LEU A 43 -1.70 -17.58 -11.32
C LEU A 43 -2.16 -18.31 -12.59
N ALA A 44 -1.94 -19.61 -12.68
CA ALA A 44 -2.26 -20.38 -13.88
C ALA A 44 -3.73 -20.22 -14.32
N ALA A 45 -4.66 -20.14 -13.35
CA ALA A 45 -6.08 -19.95 -13.60
C ALA A 45 -6.42 -18.59 -14.26
N LEU A 46 -5.55 -17.59 -14.11
CA LEU A 46 -5.72 -16.24 -14.67
C LEU A 46 -5.16 -16.12 -16.11
N TYR A 47 -4.50 -17.16 -16.61
CA TYR A 47 -3.90 -17.19 -17.94
C TYR A 47 -4.64 -18.15 -18.85
N SER A 48 -5.02 -17.67 -20.05
CA SER A 48 -5.64 -18.53 -21.05
C SER A 48 -4.65 -19.57 -21.56
N PRO A 49 -5.06 -20.84 -21.74
CA PRO A 49 -4.21 -21.88 -22.33
C PRO A 49 -4.02 -21.72 -23.84
N VAL A 50 -4.79 -20.85 -24.48
CA VAL A 50 -4.76 -20.61 -25.93
C VAL A 50 -4.49 -19.15 -26.26
N GLY A 51 -3.91 -18.89 -27.43
CA GLY A 51 -3.62 -17.56 -27.94
C GLY A 51 -2.16 -17.14 -27.79
N ARG A 52 -1.87 -15.86 -28.08
CA ARG A 52 -0.51 -15.30 -27.96
C ARG A 52 -0.06 -15.32 -26.49
N PRO A 53 1.16 -15.78 -26.20
CA PRO A 53 1.73 -15.72 -24.85
C PRO A 53 1.66 -14.31 -24.27
N SER A 54 1.15 -14.21 -23.05
CA SER A 54 1.10 -12.95 -22.30
C SER A 54 2.45 -12.72 -21.59
N ILE A 55 2.56 -11.56 -20.90
CA ILE A 55 3.72 -11.25 -20.07
C ILE A 55 3.84 -12.32 -18.97
N ASP A 56 5.05 -12.81 -18.75
CA ASP A 56 5.35 -13.71 -17.65
C ASP A 56 5.00 -13.08 -16.31
N PRO A 57 4.27 -13.79 -15.42
CA PRO A 57 3.86 -13.23 -14.13
C PRO A 57 5.03 -12.88 -13.22
N GLU A 58 6.10 -13.66 -13.23
CA GLU A 58 7.31 -13.35 -12.46
C GLU A 58 7.95 -12.05 -12.95
N LEU A 59 8.06 -11.88 -14.27
CA LEU A 59 8.56 -10.64 -14.88
C LEU A 59 7.72 -9.43 -14.42
N MET A 60 6.39 -9.55 -14.43
CA MET A 60 5.49 -8.48 -13.96
C MET A 60 5.77 -8.09 -12.52
N ILE A 61 5.89 -9.06 -11.61
CA ILE A 61 6.13 -8.81 -10.19
C ILE A 61 7.51 -8.20 -9.99
N ARG A 62 8.55 -8.71 -10.64
CA ARG A 62 9.90 -8.18 -10.55
C ARG A 62 9.97 -6.73 -11.04
N MET A 63 9.29 -6.40 -12.14
CA MET A 63 9.15 -5.02 -12.61
C MET A 63 8.43 -4.13 -11.61
N LEU A 64 7.33 -4.59 -11.02
CA LEU A 64 6.61 -3.84 -9.97
C LEU A 64 7.50 -3.61 -8.74
N LEU A 65 8.24 -4.61 -8.30
CA LEU A 65 9.20 -4.48 -7.19
C LEU A 65 10.28 -3.43 -7.51
N VAL A 66 10.84 -3.44 -8.71
CA VAL A 66 11.76 -2.38 -9.15
C VAL A 66 11.10 -1.00 -9.06
N GLY A 67 9.86 -0.88 -9.55
CA GLY A 67 9.09 0.36 -9.48
C GLY A 67 8.93 0.87 -8.05
N TYR A 68 8.55 0.01 -7.11
CA TYR A 68 8.37 0.38 -5.71
C TYR A 68 9.69 0.69 -5.00
N LEU A 69 10.70 -0.15 -5.17
CA LEU A 69 12.01 0.01 -4.51
C LEU A 69 12.74 1.28 -4.93
N TYR A 70 12.62 1.66 -6.18
CA TYR A 70 13.32 2.84 -6.74
C TYR A 70 12.39 4.05 -6.94
N GLY A 71 11.15 3.99 -6.47
CA GLY A 71 10.20 5.10 -6.53
C GLY A 71 9.79 5.49 -7.96
N ILE A 72 9.79 4.54 -8.91
CA ILE A 72 9.41 4.77 -10.30
C ILE A 72 7.88 4.62 -10.42
N ARG A 73 7.16 5.73 -10.32
CA ARG A 73 5.69 5.73 -10.31
C ARG A 73 5.06 5.59 -11.71
N SER A 74 5.75 6.06 -12.74
CA SER A 74 5.27 6.02 -14.11
C SER A 74 5.55 4.66 -14.76
N GLU A 75 4.52 3.97 -15.24
CA GLU A 75 4.66 2.69 -15.95
C GLU A 75 5.47 2.82 -17.24
N THR A 76 5.34 3.95 -17.95
CA THR A 76 6.16 4.25 -19.14
C THR A 76 7.63 4.30 -18.74
N ARG A 77 7.95 5.12 -17.74
CA ARG A 77 9.33 5.25 -17.24
C ARG A 77 9.85 3.93 -16.68
N LEU A 78 9.02 3.14 -16.01
CA LEU A 78 9.43 1.82 -15.51
C LEU A 78 9.86 0.89 -16.64
N CYS A 79 9.11 0.81 -17.73
CA CYS A 79 9.47 0.02 -18.89
C CYS A 79 10.77 0.51 -19.55
N GLU A 80 10.94 1.84 -19.67
CA GLU A 80 12.17 2.46 -20.19
C GLU A 80 13.39 2.18 -19.30
N GLU A 81 13.27 2.37 -18.00
CA GLU A 81 14.35 2.12 -17.02
C GLU A 81 14.74 0.65 -17.00
N VAL A 82 13.79 -0.28 -17.03
CA VAL A 82 14.08 -1.73 -17.13
C VAL A 82 14.75 -2.05 -18.47
N HIS A 83 14.42 -1.33 -19.55
CA HIS A 83 15.08 -1.51 -20.84
C HIS A 83 16.57 -1.09 -20.82
N LEU A 84 16.88 -0.01 -20.14
CA LEU A 84 18.21 0.64 -20.19
C LEU A 84 19.14 0.22 -19.06
N ASN A 85 18.60 -0.13 -17.87
CA ASN A 85 19.40 -0.43 -16.68
C ASN A 85 19.73 -1.92 -16.59
N LEU A 86 21.02 -2.24 -16.60
CA LEU A 86 21.49 -3.64 -16.57
C LEU A 86 21.10 -4.37 -15.29
N ALA A 87 21.10 -3.69 -14.12
CA ALA A 87 20.70 -4.30 -12.86
C ALA A 87 19.21 -4.63 -12.83
N TYR A 88 18.38 -3.77 -13.43
CA TYR A 88 16.93 -4.03 -13.51
C TYR A 88 16.63 -5.17 -14.49
N ARG A 89 17.32 -5.21 -15.64
CA ARG A 89 17.21 -6.33 -16.58
C ARG A 89 17.59 -7.65 -15.95
N TRP A 90 18.72 -7.67 -15.25
CA TRP A 90 19.19 -8.85 -14.53
C TRP A 90 18.18 -9.33 -13.51
N PHE A 91 17.69 -8.42 -12.65
CA PHE A 91 16.69 -8.73 -11.63
C PHE A 91 15.38 -9.23 -12.26
N CYS A 92 14.98 -8.67 -13.39
CA CYS A 92 13.79 -9.07 -14.14
C CYS A 92 14.00 -10.35 -14.99
N ARG A 93 15.12 -11.05 -14.86
CA ARG A 93 15.44 -12.26 -15.64
C ARG A 93 15.46 -12.02 -17.17
N LEU A 94 15.73 -10.79 -17.59
CA LEU A 94 15.85 -10.40 -18.99
C LEU A 94 17.31 -10.38 -19.42
N GLY A 95 17.67 -11.18 -20.42
CA GLY A 95 18.96 -11.06 -21.07
C GLY A 95 19.08 -9.80 -21.91
N PHE A 96 20.23 -9.57 -22.57
CA PHE A 96 20.44 -8.40 -23.46
C PHE A 96 19.38 -8.30 -24.57
N GLU A 97 18.96 -9.43 -25.15
CA GLU A 97 17.95 -9.51 -26.20
C GLU A 97 16.53 -9.64 -25.65
N GLY A 98 16.36 -9.83 -24.36
CA GLY A 98 15.07 -9.98 -23.70
C GLY A 98 14.18 -8.75 -23.91
N ARG A 99 12.97 -8.97 -24.38
CA ARG A 99 12.01 -7.88 -24.64
C ARG A 99 11.34 -7.44 -23.35
N VAL A 100 11.48 -6.15 -23.02
CA VAL A 100 10.68 -5.51 -21.98
C VAL A 100 9.26 -5.33 -22.50
N PRO A 101 8.21 -5.61 -21.71
CA PRO A 101 6.84 -5.36 -22.09
C PRO A 101 6.61 -3.88 -22.45
N ASP A 102 5.76 -3.64 -23.45
CA ASP A 102 5.28 -2.28 -23.70
C ASP A 102 4.34 -1.81 -22.57
N ARG A 103 4.26 -0.48 -22.37
CA ARG A 103 3.45 0.14 -21.33
C ARG A 103 2.00 -0.34 -21.38
N SER A 104 1.39 -0.44 -22.57
CA SER A 104 -0.04 -0.77 -22.68
C SER A 104 -0.32 -2.21 -22.26
N SER A 105 0.56 -3.14 -22.63
CA SER A 105 0.49 -4.54 -22.19
C SER A 105 0.76 -4.67 -20.69
N PHE A 106 1.74 -3.93 -20.16
CA PHE A 106 2.03 -3.91 -18.73
C PHE A 106 0.84 -3.39 -17.93
N SER A 107 0.29 -2.24 -18.30
CA SER A 107 -0.87 -1.62 -17.65
C SER A 107 -2.12 -2.52 -17.68
N LYS A 108 -2.44 -3.13 -18.83
CA LYS A 108 -3.57 -4.07 -18.96
C LYS A 108 -3.42 -5.28 -18.03
N ASN A 109 -2.22 -5.84 -17.89
CA ASN A 109 -2.00 -6.95 -16.96
C ASN A 109 -2.10 -6.50 -15.50
N ARG A 110 -1.50 -5.36 -15.13
CA ARG A 110 -1.54 -4.82 -13.76
C ARG A 110 -2.98 -4.55 -13.31
N HIS A 111 -3.75 -3.83 -14.12
CA HIS A 111 -5.12 -3.43 -13.77
C HIS A 111 -6.19 -4.49 -14.11
N GLY A 112 -5.83 -5.54 -14.82
CA GLY A 112 -6.68 -6.68 -15.10
C GLY A 112 -6.37 -7.85 -14.18
N ARG A 113 -5.56 -8.80 -14.67
CA ARG A 113 -5.27 -10.07 -13.98
C ARG A 113 -4.72 -9.89 -12.57
N PHE A 114 -3.78 -8.97 -12.39
CA PHE A 114 -3.12 -8.77 -11.09
C PHE A 114 -3.99 -8.00 -10.09
N ALA A 115 -5.00 -7.27 -10.56
CA ALA A 115 -5.97 -6.61 -9.69
C ALA A 115 -7.12 -7.54 -9.26
N GLN A 116 -7.43 -8.56 -10.08
CA GLN A 116 -8.50 -9.52 -9.78
C GLN A 116 -8.06 -10.68 -8.88
N GLY A 117 -6.75 -10.92 -8.79
CA GLY A 117 -6.18 -11.99 -7.98
C GLY A 117 -5.41 -11.43 -6.78
N ASP A 118 -5.32 -12.23 -5.72
CA ASP A 118 -4.56 -11.91 -4.49
C ASP A 118 -3.02 -11.93 -4.70
N VAL A 119 -2.56 -11.68 -5.93
CA VAL A 119 -1.16 -11.85 -6.32
C VAL A 119 -0.22 -10.98 -5.50
N LEU A 120 -0.54 -9.69 -5.38
CA LEU A 120 0.30 -8.75 -4.63
C LEU A 120 0.27 -9.09 -3.14
N ARG A 121 -0.88 -9.55 -2.65
CA ARG A 121 -1.01 -10.03 -1.28
C ARG A 121 -0.19 -11.30 -1.05
N SER A 122 -0.23 -12.26 -1.97
CA SER A 122 0.59 -13.48 -1.87
C SER A 122 2.09 -13.18 -1.84
N VAL A 123 2.55 -12.20 -2.62
CA VAL A 123 3.95 -11.71 -2.58
C VAL A 123 4.26 -11.05 -1.23
N PHE A 124 3.35 -10.23 -0.72
CA PHE A 124 3.50 -9.60 0.59
C PHE A 124 3.60 -10.65 1.70
N GLU A 125 2.68 -11.61 1.73
CA GLU A 125 2.67 -12.69 2.72
C GLU A 125 3.92 -13.59 2.62
N MET A 126 4.44 -13.84 1.42
CA MET A 126 5.71 -14.55 1.22
C MET A 126 6.86 -13.80 1.88
N VAL A 127 6.98 -12.49 1.67
CA VAL A 127 8.02 -11.67 2.30
C VAL A 127 7.83 -11.65 3.82
N LEU A 128 6.59 -11.55 4.30
CA LEU A 128 6.30 -11.58 5.73
C LEU A 128 6.72 -12.91 6.36
N ARG A 129 6.44 -14.07 5.72
CA ARG A 129 6.91 -15.38 6.19
C ARG A 129 8.43 -15.42 6.29
N CYS A 130 9.15 -14.89 5.29
CA CYS A 130 10.62 -14.76 5.37
C CYS A 130 11.07 -13.92 6.58
N CYS A 131 10.35 -12.85 6.91
CA CYS A 131 10.64 -12.04 8.11
C CYS A 131 10.36 -12.84 9.40
N MET A 132 9.28 -13.61 9.45
CA MET A 132 8.93 -14.45 10.60
C MET A 132 9.95 -15.57 10.79
N ASP A 133 10.35 -16.26 9.72
CA ASP A 133 11.38 -17.30 9.74
C ASP A 133 12.75 -16.78 10.19
N ALA A 134 13.04 -15.52 9.87
CA ALA A 134 14.22 -14.82 10.35
C ALA A 134 14.10 -14.29 11.79
N GLY A 135 12.96 -14.50 12.47
CA GLY A 135 12.70 -14.03 13.82
C GLY A 135 12.49 -12.51 13.93
N LEU A 136 12.18 -11.83 12.81
CA LEU A 136 11.96 -10.39 12.77
C LEU A 136 10.50 -10.00 13.09
N ALA A 137 9.55 -10.92 13.03
CA ALA A 137 8.17 -10.73 13.43
C ALA A 137 7.72 -11.96 14.23
N GLY A 138 7.47 -11.80 15.52
CA GLY A 138 7.26 -12.93 16.44
C GLY A 138 5.90 -12.97 17.12
N GLY A 139 5.07 -11.94 16.99
CA GLY A 139 3.75 -11.89 17.60
C GLY A 139 3.76 -11.66 19.11
N ALA A 140 4.86 -11.15 19.71
CA ALA A 140 4.87 -10.78 21.12
C ALA A 140 3.90 -9.62 21.39
N GLY A 141 3.88 -8.62 20.50
CA GLY A 141 2.94 -7.53 20.49
C GLY A 141 2.73 -6.99 19.09
N ALA A 142 1.63 -6.27 18.90
CA ALA A 142 1.34 -5.59 17.66
C ALA A 142 0.82 -4.16 17.91
N LEU A 143 0.98 -3.32 16.91
CA LEU A 143 0.46 -1.96 16.84
C LEU A 143 -0.54 -1.88 15.69
N VAL A 144 -1.64 -1.18 15.91
CA VAL A 144 -2.57 -0.85 14.81
C VAL A 144 -2.79 0.65 14.76
N ASP A 145 -2.71 1.21 13.57
CA ASP A 145 -2.95 2.63 13.31
C ASP A 145 -3.38 2.86 11.86
N GLY A 146 -4.09 3.96 11.64
CA GLY A 146 -4.60 4.38 10.33
C GLY A 146 -3.93 5.67 9.85
N SER A 147 -3.65 5.72 8.55
CA SER A 147 -3.14 6.92 7.88
C SER A 147 -4.07 7.35 6.76
N THR A 148 -4.45 8.62 6.74
CA THR A 148 -5.34 9.18 5.73
C THR A 148 -4.60 9.38 4.40
N VAL A 149 -5.19 8.88 3.32
CA VAL A 149 -4.72 9.05 1.94
C VAL A 149 -5.76 9.83 1.15
N GLU A 150 -5.38 10.96 0.55
CA GLU A 150 -6.27 11.75 -0.28
C GLU A 150 -6.59 11.01 -1.58
N ALA A 151 -7.88 10.91 -1.92
CA ALA A 151 -8.34 10.32 -3.16
C ALA A 151 -8.09 11.28 -4.33
N ASP A 152 -7.79 10.74 -5.51
CA ASP A 152 -7.72 11.52 -6.75
C ASP A 152 -9.14 11.83 -7.26
N ALA A 153 -9.86 12.63 -6.47
CA ALA A 153 -11.25 12.98 -6.68
C ALA A 153 -11.47 14.49 -6.60
N ASN A 154 -12.18 15.03 -7.59
CA ASN A 154 -12.48 16.47 -7.62
C ASN A 154 -13.46 16.81 -6.50
N ARG A 155 -13.07 17.74 -5.62
CA ARG A 155 -13.87 18.21 -4.47
C ARG A 155 -15.20 18.85 -4.88
N ASP A 156 -15.25 19.48 -6.04
CA ASP A 156 -16.43 20.21 -6.51
C ASP A 156 -17.42 19.28 -7.22
N LYS A 157 -16.97 18.11 -7.71
CA LYS A 157 -17.79 17.08 -8.33
C LYS A 157 -18.35 16.12 -7.28
N ARG A 158 -19.19 16.64 -6.40
CA ARG A 158 -19.85 15.90 -5.33
C ARG A 158 -21.38 16.07 -5.40
N ALA A 159 -22.12 15.04 -5.06
CA ALA A 159 -23.57 15.11 -5.00
C ALA A 159 -24.12 14.14 -3.95
N ALA A 160 -25.45 14.23 -3.70
CA ALA A 160 -26.14 13.26 -2.87
C ALA A 160 -26.12 11.87 -3.54
N PRO A 161 -25.97 10.78 -2.77
CA PRO A 161 -25.87 9.43 -3.33
C PRO A 161 -27.04 9.04 -4.21
N GLY A 162 -28.28 9.32 -3.79
CA GLY A 162 -29.48 8.87 -4.50
C GLY A 162 -29.56 9.38 -5.93
N ASP A 163 -29.26 10.66 -6.15
CA ASP A 163 -29.33 11.27 -7.49
C ASP A 163 -28.29 10.68 -8.44
N LEU A 164 -27.06 10.46 -7.96
CA LEU A 164 -25.98 9.91 -8.75
C LEU A 164 -26.18 8.41 -9.04
N GLN A 165 -26.60 7.63 -8.06
CA GLN A 165 -26.83 6.19 -8.22
C GLN A 165 -27.92 5.92 -9.26
N ALA A 166 -29.03 6.68 -9.22
CA ALA A 166 -30.09 6.56 -10.20
C ALA A 166 -29.58 6.91 -11.62
N ALA A 167 -28.84 8.01 -11.76
CA ALA A 167 -28.28 8.41 -13.04
C ALA A 167 -27.27 7.39 -13.60
N TRP A 168 -26.41 6.84 -12.75
CA TRP A 168 -25.42 5.83 -13.16
C TRP A 168 -26.04 4.49 -13.56
N ARG A 169 -27.12 4.06 -12.89
CA ARG A 169 -27.86 2.83 -13.25
C ARG A 169 -28.58 2.94 -14.60
N MET A 170 -28.85 4.17 -15.04
CA MET A 170 -29.51 4.44 -16.32
C MET A 170 -28.51 4.73 -17.46
N ALA A 171 -27.23 4.92 -17.16
CA ALA A 171 -26.22 5.24 -18.13
C ALA A 171 -25.71 3.97 -18.84
N ASP A 172 -25.57 4.03 -20.17
CA ASP A 172 -25.06 2.92 -20.99
C ASP A 172 -23.58 2.62 -20.74
N ASP A 173 -22.79 3.62 -20.36
CA ASP A 173 -21.38 3.47 -20.00
C ASP A 173 -21.04 4.26 -18.73
N VAL A 174 -20.45 3.57 -17.79
CA VAL A 174 -19.98 4.14 -16.53
C VAL A 174 -18.50 3.83 -16.34
N THR A 175 -17.79 4.74 -15.68
CA THR A 175 -16.36 4.53 -15.38
C THR A 175 -16.17 3.33 -14.47
N ARG A 176 -14.97 2.71 -14.55
CA ARG A 176 -14.64 1.55 -13.72
C ARG A 176 -14.89 1.75 -12.21
N PRO A 177 -14.48 2.87 -11.58
CA PRO A 177 -14.74 3.10 -10.16
C PRO A 177 -16.24 3.17 -9.82
N VAL A 178 -17.04 3.76 -10.71
CA VAL A 178 -18.52 3.82 -10.54
C VAL A 178 -19.14 2.42 -10.65
N ARG A 179 -18.69 1.62 -11.61
CA ARG A 179 -19.17 0.24 -11.78
C ARG A 179 -18.85 -0.60 -10.55
N ALA A 180 -17.61 -0.57 -10.07
CA ALA A 180 -17.22 -1.29 -8.85
C ALA A 180 -18.03 -0.85 -7.61
N TYR A 181 -18.36 0.43 -7.50
CA TYR A 181 -19.21 0.94 -6.43
C TYR A 181 -20.64 0.43 -6.50
N LEU A 182 -21.22 0.37 -7.71
CA LEU A 182 -22.58 -0.16 -7.91
C LEU A 182 -22.63 -1.67 -7.61
N GLU A 183 -21.63 -2.43 -8.06
CA GLU A 183 -21.49 -3.85 -7.76
C GLU A 183 -21.40 -4.11 -6.25
N GLN A 184 -20.63 -3.27 -5.53
CA GLN A 184 -20.55 -3.34 -4.07
C GLN A 184 -21.91 -3.05 -3.41
N LEU A 185 -22.65 -2.04 -3.85
CA LEU A 185 -23.98 -1.74 -3.32
C LEU A 185 -24.97 -2.90 -3.55
N ASP A 186 -24.89 -3.55 -4.71
CA ASP A 186 -25.76 -4.68 -5.04
C ASP A 186 -25.42 -5.92 -4.21
N ALA A 187 -24.12 -6.16 -3.97
CA ALA A 187 -23.67 -7.20 -3.05
C ALA A 187 -24.13 -6.91 -1.60
N GLU A 188 -23.97 -5.67 -1.15
CA GLU A 188 -24.41 -5.25 0.18
C GLU A 188 -25.93 -5.33 0.37
N ALA A 189 -26.72 -5.12 -0.68
CA ALA A 189 -28.17 -5.25 -0.66
C ALA A 189 -28.66 -6.71 -0.62
N SER A 190 -27.86 -7.65 -1.12
CA SER A 190 -28.17 -9.08 -1.14
C SER A 190 -27.74 -9.84 0.11
N GLU A 191 -26.89 -9.26 0.95
CA GLU A 191 -26.49 -9.85 2.24
C GLU A 191 -27.48 -9.45 3.35
N GLU A 192 -28.08 -10.45 4.03
CA GLU A 192 -28.79 -10.22 5.30
C GLU A 192 -27.76 -9.87 6.39
N ARG A 193 -27.55 -8.58 6.63
CA ARG A 193 -26.58 -8.12 7.64
C ARG A 193 -27.21 -8.07 9.04
N GLU A 194 -26.72 -8.93 9.93
CA GLU A 194 -26.77 -8.70 11.36
C GLU A 194 -25.59 -7.78 11.76
N GLY A 195 -25.83 -6.48 11.89
CA GLY A 195 -24.79 -5.54 12.35
C GLY A 195 -25.23 -4.07 12.31
N PRO A 196 -24.47 -3.17 12.93
CA PRO A 196 -24.82 -1.75 12.93
C PRO A 196 -24.81 -1.21 11.49
N VAL A 197 -25.97 -0.70 11.08
CA VAL A 197 -26.12 -0.02 9.79
C VAL A 197 -25.25 1.25 9.81
N HIS A 198 -24.19 1.28 9.03
CA HIS A 198 -23.42 2.49 8.86
C HIS A 198 -24.29 3.57 8.17
N PRO A 199 -24.34 4.79 8.68
CA PRO A 199 -25.13 5.83 8.05
C PRO A 199 -24.64 6.06 6.62
N ALA A 200 -25.58 6.11 5.67
CA ALA A 200 -25.27 6.39 4.29
C ALA A 200 -24.46 7.70 4.15
N PRO A 201 -23.48 7.78 3.26
CA PRO A 201 -22.70 9.00 3.08
C PRO A 201 -23.61 10.13 2.64
N LYS A 202 -23.46 11.33 3.23
CA LYS A 202 -24.24 12.50 2.83
C LYS A 202 -23.87 13.00 1.43
N VAL A 203 -22.62 12.80 1.04
CA VAL A 203 -22.09 13.19 -0.28
C VAL A 203 -21.14 12.11 -0.77
N ILE A 204 -21.14 11.86 -2.07
CA ILE A 204 -20.21 10.97 -2.77
C ILE A 204 -19.54 11.72 -3.91
N SER A 205 -18.36 11.25 -4.32
CA SER A 205 -17.67 11.78 -5.49
C SER A 205 -18.26 11.19 -6.78
N GLN A 206 -18.35 12.01 -7.82
CA GLN A 206 -18.76 11.52 -9.16
C GLN A 206 -17.68 10.71 -9.85
N THR A 207 -16.41 10.92 -9.48
CA THR A 207 -15.27 10.26 -10.11
C THR A 207 -14.75 9.05 -9.33
N ASP A 208 -14.88 9.09 -8.00
CA ASP A 208 -14.47 8.03 -7.09
C ASP A 208 -15.48 7.90 -5.93
N PRO A 209 -16.60 7.20 -6.17
CA PRO A 209 -17.70 7.13 -5.21
C PRO A 209 -17.41 6.29 -3.96
N GLN A 210 -16.35 5.45 -3.97
CA GLN A 210 -15.92 4.69 -2.81
C GLN A 210 -15.17 5.55 -1.80
N ALA A 211 -14.52 6.64 -2.25
CA ALA A 211 -13.83 7.56 -1.35
C ALA A 211 -14.82 8.30 -0.43
N ALA A 212 -14.48 8.40 0.85
CA ALA A 212 -15.33 9.09 1.83
C ALA A 212 -14.94 10.56 1.97
N TRP A 213 -15.96 11.41 2.14
CA TRP A 213 -15.74 12.81 2.49
C TRP A 213 -15.28 12.94 3.92
N SER A 214 -14.05 13.40 4.14
CA SER A 214 -13.42 13.58 5.45
C SER A 214 -13.00 15.03 5.67
N THR A 215 -13.14 15.48 6.93
CA THR A 215 -12.64 16.76 7.43
C THR A 215 -11.65 16.58 8.56
N LYS A 216 -11.18 15.33 8.81
CA LYS A 216 -10.33 14.95 9.94
C LYS A 216 -9.03 15.76 9.98
N ASP A 217 -8.41 16.02 8.82
CA ASP A 217 -7.08 16.63 8.73
C ASP A 217 -7.10 17.98 8.00
N GLY A 218 -8.15 18.76 8.12
CA GLY A 218 -8.25 20.09 7.52
C GLY A 218 -9.47 20.29 6.63
N PRO A 219 -9.34 21.07 5.53
CA PRO A 219 -10.46 21.30 4.62
C PRO A 219 -11.02 20.01 4.07
N GLY A 220 -12.36 19.88 4.01
CA GLY A 220 -13.02 18.65 3.55
C GLY A 220 -12.51 18.17 2.19
N ARG A 221 -12.21 16.88 2.10
CA ARG A 221 -11.69 16.20 0.90
C ARG A 221 -12.18 14.75 0.86
N PHE A 222 -12.19 14.16 -0.31
CA PHE A 222 -12.40 12.73 -0.45
C PHE A 222 -11.12 11.98 -0.09
N SER A 223 -11.22 10.95 0.74
CA SER A 223 -10.06 10.21 1.24
C SER A 223 -10.38 8.77 1.58
N TYR A 224 -9.32 7.99 1.64
CA TYR A 224 -9.25 6.65 2.18
C TYR A 224 -8.40 6.65 3.45
N GLU A 225 -8.55 5.65 4.27
CA GLU A 225 -7.62 5.30 5.33
C GLU A 225 -6.88 4.03 4.95
N THR A 226 -5.57 4.04 5.13
CA THR A 226 -4.74 2.85 5.06
C THR A 226 -4.42 2.44 6.48
N ASN A 227 -4.99 1.33 6.92
CA ASN A 227 -4.78 0.77 8.23
C ASN A 227 -3.61 -0.20 8.17
N TYR A 228 -2.72 -0.15 9.16
CA TYR A 228 -1.54 -1.00 9.27
C TYR A 228 -1.59 -1.80 10.55
N LEU A 229 -1.32 -3.10 10.44
CA LEU A 229 -0.97 -3.95 11.57
C LEU A 229 0.54 -4.16 11.55
N VAL A 230 1.23 -3.82 12.63
CA VAL A 230 2.70 -3.77 12.68
C VAL A 230 3.19 -4.54 13.89
N ASP A 231 4.22 -5.38 13.71
CA ASP A 231 4.94 -6.00 14.83
C ASP A 231 5.67 -4.95 15.65
N ASP A 232 5.55 -5.01 16.99
CA ASP A 232 6.06 -3.97 17.89
C ASP A 232 7.57 -4.04 18.15
N GLN A 233 8.23 -5.16 17.83
CA GLN A 233 9.65 -5.36 18.08
C GLN A 233 10.54 -4.77 16.99
N ASN A 234 10.23 -5.08 15.73
CA ASN A 234 11.06 -4.68 14.59
C ASN A 234 10.31 -3.80 13.58
N ALA A 235 9.10 -3.36 13.91
CA ALA A 235 8.26 -2.53 13.06
C ALA A 235 8.00 -3.15 11.67
N ILE A 236 7.88 -4.48 11.62
CA ILE A 236 7.51 -5.18 10.38
C ILE A 236 6.01 -5.01 10.17
N ILE A 237 5.62 -4.56 8.98
CA ILE A 237 4.21 -4.49 8.59
C ILE A 237 3.71 -5.92 8.38
N VAL A 238 2.77 -6.35 9.23
CA VAL A 238 2.18 -7.70 9.22
C VAL A 238 0.98 -7.75 8.29
N ASP A 239 0.19 -6.69 8.27
CA ASP A 239 -0.95 -6.59 7.35
C ASP A 239 -1.30 -5.14 7.05
N VAL A 240 -2.04 -4.94 5.98
CA VAL A 240 -2.53 -3.64 5.53
C VAL A 240 -3.93 -3.76 4.97
N GLU A 241 -4.81 -2.81 5.35
CA GLU A 241 -6.18 -2.74 4.86
C GLU A 241 -6.53 -1.32 4.46
N ALA A 242 -7.04 -1.13 3.24
CA ALA A 242 -7.52 0.15 2.77
C ALA A 242 -9.04 0.23 2.97
N THR A 243 -9.50 1.26 3.66
CA THR A 243 -10.92 1.51 3.90
C THR A 243 -11.29 2.92 3.48
N PRO A 244 -12.56 3.19 3.12
CA PRO A 244 -13.03 4.58 3.04
C PRO A 244 -12.82 5.30 4.38
N ALA A 245 -12.44 6.58 4.36
CA ALA A 245 -12.18 7.37 5.57
C ALA A 245 -13.50 7.70 6.33
N ARG A 246 -14.10 6.70 6.94
CA ARG A 246 -15.36 6.79 7.71
C ARG A 246 -15.16 6.34 9.15
N LEU A 247 -15.94 6.92 10.06
CA LEU A 247 -15.96 6.51 11.46
C LEU A 247 -16.24 5.00 11.60
N SER A 248 -15.53 4.36 12.52
CA SER A 248 -15.64 2.93 12.89
C SER A 248 -15.10 1.91 11.87
N GLN A 249 -14.65 2.31 10.70
CA GLN A 249 -14.05 1.38 9.74
C GLN A 249 -12.64 0.94 10.17
N GLU A 250 -11.92 1.75 10.91
CA GLU A 250 -10.63 1.42 11.54
C GLU A 250 -10.73 0.14 12.39
N ILE A 251 -11.79 0.00 13.20
CA ILE A 251 -12.01 -1.19 14.06
C ILE A 251 -12.33 -2.43 13.21
N VAL A 252 -13.14 -2.27 12.15
CA VAL A 252 -13.47 -3.37 11.23
C VAL A 252 -12.19 -3.84 10.52
N ALA A 253 -11.39 -2.91 10.04
CA ALA A 253 -10.09 -3.20 9.42
C ALA A 253 -9.14 -3.90 10.39
N ALA A 254 -9.04 -3.43 11.63
CA ALA A 254 -8.18 -4.04 12.66
C ALA A 254 -8.58 -5.49 12.94
N LYS A 255 -9.89 -5.78 13.07
CA LYS A 255 -10.38 -7.15 13.24
C LYS A 255 -10.03 -8.03 12.04
N ALA A 256 -10.33 -7.55 10.84
CA ALA A 256 -10.04 -8.27 9.60
C ALA A 256 -8.54 -8.57 9.44
N MET A 257 -7.67 -7.59 9.73
CA MET A 257 -6.22 -7.77 9.67
C MET A 257 -5.71 -8.80 10.70
N LEU A 258 -6.21 -8.75 11.94
CA LEU A 258 -5.83 -9.70 13.00
C LEU A 258 -6.27 -11.13 12.66
N GLU A 259 -7.49 -11.32 12.18
CA GLU A 259 -8.00 -12.63 11.78
C GLU A 259 -7.24 -13.16 10.56
N ARG A 260 -7.07 -12.34 9.52
CA ARG A 260 -6.37 -12.71 8.31
C ARG A 260 -4.90 -13.04 8.54
N SER A 261 -4.18 -12.26 9.36
CA SER A 261 -2.78 -12.52 9.68
C SER A 261 -2.61 -13.82 10.46
N ARG A 262 -3.52 -14.12 11.40
CA ARG A 262 -3.53 -15.41 12.08
C ARG A 262 -3.78 -16.56 11.12
N ASP A 263 -4.79 -16.46 10.28
CA ASP A 263 -5.25 -17.56 9.44
C ASP A 263 -4.32 -17.84 8.25
N ARG A 264 -3.71 -16.81 7.66
CA ARG A 264 -2.86 -16.96 6.46
C ARG A 264 -1.37 -17.15 6.74
N VAL A 265 -0.86 -16.50 7.79
CA VAL A 265 0.60 -16.54 8.08
C VAL A 265 0.92 -17.05 9.50
N GLY A 266 -0.09 -17.30 10.33
CA GLY A 266 0.12 -17.78 11.70
C GLY A 266 0.57 -16.70 12.67
N PHE A 267 0.46 -15.41 12.32
CA PHE A 267 0.80 -14.29 13.21
C PHE A 267 -0.37 -14.02 14.17
N ALA A 268 -0.17 -14.31 15.45
CA ALA A 268 -1.17 -14.10 16.50
C ALA A 268 -0.52 -13.33 17.67
N PRO A 269 -0.71 -11.99 17.75
CA PRO A 269 -0.07 -11.20 18.77
C PRO A 269 -0.66 -11.46 20.15
N ALA A 270 0.19 -11.53 21.18
CA ALA A 270 -0.24 -11.65 22.57
C ALA A 270 -0.82 -10.33 23.12
N SER A 271 -0.47 -9.19 22.50
CA SER A 271 -0.95 -7.88 22.89
C SER A 271 -1.15 -6.97 21.67
N LEU A 272 -2.07 -6.00 21.79
CA LEU A 272 -2.34 -5.00 20.76
C LEU A 272 -2.37 -3.61 21.37
N ALA A 273 -1.53 -2.72 20.84
CA ALA A 273 -1.57 -1.30 21.17
C ALA A 273 -2.21 -0.51 20.01
N ALA A 274 -3.05 0.45 20.38
CA ALA A 274 -3.73 1.33 19.45
C ALA A 274 -4.05 2.68 20.10
N ASP A 275 -4.48 3.63 19.28
CA ASP A 275 -4.93 4.92 19.81
C ASP A 275 -6.33 4.84 20.47
N LYS A 276 -6.82 5.97 20.99
CA LYS A 276 -8.11 6.05 21.67
C LYS A 276 -9.31 5.72 20.77
N SER A 277 -9.21 5.88 19.47
CA SER A 277 -10.31 5.62 18.53
C SER A 277 -10.73 4.14 18.54
N TYR A 278 -9.79 3.25 18.82
CA TYR A 278 -10.01 1.81 18.97
C TYR A 278 -10.56 1.39 20.35
N GLY A 279 -10.60 2.29 21.33
CA GLY A 279 -10.94 2.01 22.73
C GLY A 279 -12.42 1.77 23.02
N THR A 280 -13.17 1.16 22.09
CA THR A 280 -14.59 0.84 22.24
C THR A 280 -14.79 -0.47 23.01
N ALA A 281 -15.78 -0.52 23.92
CA ALA A 281 -16.05 -1.71 24.74
C ALA A 281 -16.24 -3.01 23.90
N PRO A 282 -16.97 -3.02 22.75
CA PRO A 282 -17.08 -4.21 21.92
C PRO A 282 -15.75 -4.66 21.31
N PHE A 283 -14.86 -3.75 20.96
CA PHE A 283 -13.56 -4.13 20.40
C PHE A 283 -12.63 -4.69 21.46
N LEU A 284 -12.60 -4.07 22.64
CA LEU A 284 -11.79 -4.56 23.77
C LEU A 284 -12.26 -5.96 24.21
N ALA A 285 -13.56 -6.19 24.33
CA ALA A 285 -14.13 -7.51 24.62
C ALA A 285 -13.72 -8.54 23.56
N TRP A 286 -13.82 -8.20 22.28
CA TRP A 286 -13.43 -9.05 21.16
C TRP A 286 -11.94 -9.43 21.19
N LEU A 287 -11.04 -8.54 21.61
CA LEU A 287 -9.62 -8.82 21.79
C LEU A 287 -9.39 -9.81 22.94
N LEU A 288 -10.04 -9.57 24.08
CA LEU A 288 -9.92 -10.43 25.28
C LEU A 288 -10.42 -11.86 25.03
N GLU A 289 -11.52 -12.01 24.29
CA GLU A 289 -12.03 -13.32 23.87
C GLU A 289 -11.03 -14.12 23.03
N ARG A 290 -10.12 -13.43 22.33
CA ARG A 290 -9.05 -14.02 21.52
C ARG A 290 -7.71 -14.12 22.23
N ASN A 291 -7.68 -13.88 23.53
CA ASN A 291 -6.48 -13.83 24.37
C ASN A 291 -5.44 -12.78 23.92
N VAL A 292 -5.90 -11.67 23.31
CA VAL A 292 -5.06 -10.52 22.98
C VAL A 292 -5.22 -9.44 24.04
N THR A 293 -4.14 -9.10 24.73
CA THR A 293 -4.16 -8.07 25.79
C THR A 293 -4.21 -6.68 25.15
N PRO A 294 -5.27 -5.87 25.38
CA PRO A 294 -5.36 -4.53 24.79
C PRO A 294 -4.54 -3.51 25.58
N PHE A 295 -3.69 -2.77 24.89
CA PHE A 295 -3.02 -1.55 25.35
C PHE A 295 -3.63 -0.34 24.64
N VAL A 296 -4.90 -0.10 24.89
CA VAL A 296 -5.72 0.90 24.20
C VAL A 296 -6.42 1.79 25.23
N PRO A 297 -6.34 3.13 25.12
CA PRO A 297 -7.09 4.02 26.01
C PRO A 297 -8.60 3.83 25.81
N VAL A 298 -9.34 3.66 26.91
CA VAL A 298 -10.79 3.43 26.83
C VAL A 298 -11.52 4.68 26.35
N CYS A 299 -12.43 4.52 25.38
CA CYS A 299 -13.40 5.52 24.97
C CYS A 299 -14.58 5.50 25.96
N GLY A 300 -14.55 6.32 27.03
CA GLY A 300 -15.68 6.53 27.94
C GLY A 300 -16.29 7.90 27.75
N SER A 301 -17.62 8.02 27.81
CA SER A 301 -18.28 9.26 28.17
C SER A 301 -17.89 9.60 29.61
N ARG A 302 -17.81 10.86 29.99
CA ARG A 302 -17.44 11.32 31.35
C ARG A 302 -18.22 10.66 32.52
N ALA A 303 -19.21 9.82 32.23
CA ALA A 303 -20.07 9.13 33.20
C ALA A 303 -19.60 7.71 33.59
N ASP A 304 -18.65 7.09 32.87
CA ASP A 304 -18.25 5.69 33.11
C ASP A 304 -16.85 5.58 33.73
N HIS A 305 -16.55 6.40 34.77
CA HIS A 305 -15.26 6.36 35.45
C HIS A 305 -15.07 5.17 36.41
N ASP A 306 -15.97 4.22 36.51
CA ASP A 306 -15.94 3.10 37.43
C ASP A 306 -15.67 1.71 36.81
N PHE A 307 -14.92 1.64 35.70
CA PHE A 307 -14.37 0.35 35.29
C PHE A 307 -13.05 0.08 35.98
N HIS A 308 -13.09 -0.18 37.29
CA HIS A 308 -12.01 -0.86 37.95
C HIS A 308 -12.00 -2.31 37.51
N ALA A 309 -10.94 -2.70 36.77
CA ALA A 309 -10.59 -4.10 36.64
C ALA A 309 -10.43 -4.66 38.07
N SER A 310 -11.41 -5.44 38.50
CA SER A 310 -11.30 -6.21 39.74
C SER A 310 -10.32 -7.37 39.48
N SER A 311 -9.02 -7.05 39.51
CA SER A 311 -8.01 -8.06 39.81
C SER A 311 -8.24 -8.49 41.24
N GLY A 312 -8.76 -9.70 41.44
CA GLY A 312 -8.95 -10.30 42.77
C GLY A 312 -7.64 -10.26 43.55
N ARG A 313 -7.55 -9.29 44.47
CA ARG A 313 -6.58 -9.32 45.55
C ARG A 313 -7.16 -10.12 46.69
N THR A 314 -6.77 -11.36 46.76
CA THR A 314 -6.79 -12.07 48.04
C THR A 314 -5.83 -11.35 48.99
N SER A 315 -6.39 -10.83 50.07
CA SER A 315 -5.65 -10.24 51.18
C SER A 315 -4.75 -11.29 51.84
N HIS A 316 -3.43 -11.14 51.70
CA HIS A 316 -2.47 -11.71 52.62
C HIS A 316 -1.64 -10.58 53.27
N SER A 317 -1.80 -10.51 54.57
CA SER A 317 -1.10 -9.63 55.51
C SER A 317 0.39 -9.93 55.54
N GLY A 318 1.21 -8.88 55.54
CA GLY A 318 2.49 -8.81 56.25
C GLY A 318 3.73 -9.14 55.43
N GLY A 319 4.53 -8.10 55.11
CA GLY A 319 5.91 -8.19 54.68
C GLY A 319 6.42 -6.82 54.14
N PRO A 320 7.66 -6.40 54.43
CA PRO A 320 8.11 -5.03 54.34
C PRO A 320 8.39 -4.61 52.87
N GLU A 321 8.14 -3.34 52.59
CA GLU A 321 8.44 -2.66 51.31
C GLU A 321 9.93 -2.77 50.91
N PRO A 322 10.22 -2.99 49.64
CA PRO A 322 11.47 -2.57 49.04
C PRO A 322 11.26 -1.23 48.30
N SER A 323 11.88 -0.19 48.78
CA SER A 323 12.03 1.10 48.14
C SER A 323 12.85 0.95 46.83
N ALA A 324 12.19 0.94 45.70
CA ALA A 324 12.84 1.12 44.41
C ALA A 324 12.35 2.43 43.78
N ARG A 325 13.16 3.46 43.94
CA ARG A 325 13.03 4.72 43.18
C ARG A 325 13.28 4.44 41.71
N PHE A 326 12.20 4.28 40.93
CA PHE A 326 12.29 4.32 39.49
C PHE A 326 12.40 5.79 39.07
N ARG A 327 13.60 6.23 38.74
CA ARG A 327 13.83 7.50 38.06
C ARG A 327 13.29 7.36 36.63
N SER A 328 12.19 8.04 36.37
CA SER A 328 11.68 8.26 35.00
C SER A 328 12.74 9.00 34.17
N ARG A 329 13.31 8.32 33.19
CA ARG A 329 14.07 8.97 32.12
C ARG A 329 13.09 9.78 31.26
N PRO A 330 13.40 11.02 30.89
CA PRO A 330 12.55 11.81 30.02
C PRO A 330 12.52 11.14 28.65
N ALA A 331 11.30 10.97 28.10
CA ALA A 331 11.06 10.53 26.76
C ALA A 331 11.85 11.40 25.77
N ARG A 332 12.71 10.81 24.97
CA ARG A 332 13.36 11.49 23.84
C ARG A 332 12.26 11.96 22.90
N ARG A 333 12.18 13.27 22.70
CA ARG A 333 11.33 13.93 21.72
C ARG A 333 11.43 13.19 20.39
N ALA A 334 10.31 12.68 19.90
CA ALA A 334 10.19 12.23 18.54
C ALA A 334 10.55 13.39 17.61
N THR A 335 11.61 13.19 16.85
CA THR A 335 12.06 14.15 15.84
C THR A 335 11.00 14.12 14.73
N ARG A 336 10.17 15.16 14.67
CA ARG A 336 9.31 15.41 13.52
C ARG A 336 10.19 15.46 12.27
N PHE A 337 10.04 14.52 11.38
CA PHE A 337 10.57 14.61 10.03
C PHE A 337 9.93 15.85 9.37
N ARG A 338 10.68 16.94 9.34
CA ARG A 338 10.34 18.10 8.50
C ARG A 338 10.50 17.65 7.04
N ALA A 339 9.38 17.57 6.34
CA ALA A 339 9.40 17.49 4.89
C ALA A 339 10.24 18.67 4.36
N CYS A 340 11.26 18.36 3.60
CA CYS A 340 12.12 19.32 2.93
C CYS A 340 11.24 20.09 1.93
N ARG A 341 10.82 21.31 2.28
CA ARG A 341 10.21 22.24 1.34
C ARG A 341 11.29 22.65 0.34
N ARG A 342 11.11 22.34 -0.93
CA ARG A 342 11.88 22.93 -2.01
C ARG A 342 11.64 24.45 -1.98
N PRO A 343 12.68 25.29 -2.14
CA PRO A 343 12.49 26.73 -2.26
C PRO A 343 11.68 27.01 -3.52
N SER A 344 10.63 27.81 -3.38
CA SER A 344 9.86 28.39 -4.47
C SER A 344 10.80 29.19 -5.37
N GLN A 345 10.91 28.82 -6.64
CA GLN A 345 11.55 29.67 -7.64
C GLN A 345 10.75 30.95 -7.79
N GLU A 346 11.38 32.05 -7.42
CA GLU A 346 10.91 33.42 -7.74
C GLU A 346 10.77 33.58 -9.25
N ARG A 347 9.55 33.91 -9.67
CA ARG A 347 9.26 34.33 -11.04
C ARG A 347 9.97 35.68 -11.31
N ARG A 348 10.97 35.68 -12.17
CA ARG A 348 11.46 36.90 -12.77
C ARG A 348 10.46 37.40 -13.83
N PRO A 349 10.16 38.71 -13.90
CA PRO A 349 9.24 39.25 -14.90
C PRO A 349 9.91 39.34 -16.27
N GLY A 350 9.15 39.01 -17.27
CA GLY A 350 9.06 39.32 -18.66
C GLY A 350 10.24 39.92 -19.43
N LEU A 351 10.67 39.17 -20.45
CA LEU A 351 11.20 39.71 -21.69
C LEU A 351 10.41 39.05 -22.83
N LEU A 352 9.59 39.88 -23.48
CA LEU A 352 8.91 39.62 -24.73
C LEU A 352 9.97 39.26 -25.79
N ARG A 353 9.92 38.02 -26.32
CA ARG A 353 10.61 37.66 -27.57
C ARG A 353 9.57 37.47 -28.66
N THR A 354 9.68 38.30 -29.70
CA THR A 354 9.01 38.18 -30.99
C THR A 354 9.36 36.83 -31.67
N PRO A 355 8.43 36.22 -32.41
CA PRO A 355 8.69 35.02 -33.16
C PRO A 355 9.48 35.32 -34.46
N PRO A 356 10.40 34.42 -34.88
CA PRO A 356 11.04 34.53 -36.18
C PRO A 356 10.15 33.98 -37.30
N ASP A 357 10.29 34.64 -38.46
CA ASP A 357 9.63 34.43 -39.72
C ASP A 357 9.63 32.98 -40.22
N GLN A 358 8.52 32.62 -40.84
CA GLN A 358 8.35 31.40 -41.63
C GLN A 358 9.14 31.54 -42.95
N ALA A 359 10.23 30.80 -43.07
CA ALA A 359 10.89 30.52 -44.35
C ALA A 359 10.39 29.20 -44.93
N ALA A 360 9.83 29.27 -46.13
CA ALA A 360 9.26 28.23 -46.91
C ALA A 360 10.34 27.18 -47.31
N LEU A 361 10.04 25.87 -47.13
CA LEU A 361 10.80 24.75 -47.70
C LEU A 361 10.20 24.29 -49.03
N PRO A 362 11.01 23.96 -50.05
CA PRO A 362 10.53 23.58 -51.37
C PRO A 362 10.04 22.14 -51.44
N ARG A 363 8.96 21.90 -52.19
CA ARG A 363 8.39 20.63 -52.52
C ARG A 363 9.34 19.83 -53.44
N VAL A 364 9.79 18.65 -53.00
CA VAL A 364 10.42 17.67 -53.88
C VAL A 364 9.31 16.80 -54.49
N ARG A 365 9.26 16.74 -55.81
CA ARG A 365 8.48 15.79 -56.65
C ARG A 365 9.27 14.48 -56.74
N THR A 366 8.63 13.40 -56.48
CA THR A 366 9.06 12.04 -56.84
C THR A 366 8.58 11.68 -58.26
N PRO A 367 9.33 10.93 -59.03
CA PRO A 367 8.79 10.15 -60.16
C PRO A 367 8.19 8.83 -59.70
#